data_3013f1d5911872cbb5a3dfa89f106b2f
#
_entry.id   3013f1d5911872cbb5a3dfa89f106b2f
#
_cell.length_a   1.000
_cell.length_b   1.000
_cell.length_c   1.000
_cell.angle_alpha   90.00
_cell.angle_beta   90.00
_cell.angle_gamma   90.00
#
_symmetry.space_group_name_H-M   'P 1'
#
loop_
_entity.id
_entity.type
_entity.pdbx_description
1 polymer ?
#
loop_
_entity_poly.entity_id
_entity_poly.type
_entity_poly.pdbx_seq_one_letter_code
_entity_poly.pdbx_strand_id
1 'polypeptide(L)'
;SVHRIEAHTDLLFTQRHLFHRSNIELDFGGHHISTQGIEKNTHDNPFGAVLSFRGTPTDTTVKHTLSAAMPDLSDLFEVGDSSKFAVGQWWAVEINALAGQYEKEIQRLVQVTDVVDATRIRVNYQIGWDLAAGRTLTWTRVEPVDRAHVRNMVFEGWGEDEMTGSHPVAYEYAVRCDVSGIEAIGTFWPVVMRRWCTYYRTEQCSLTNPKSVTYGGAGYLTQQIYCLYGHVEDCHTSNARHLNDFTASAYCYVTNCHGDGDDEGPFVTHGQFEHDLVYTGNSGLMTFANSGAAWGGRAKRITVRRHACSWFVARVKITDLTLEDVLVIGKKSLAGSGMLWVNADGVQMRGCTATGPLIVSRASDLSARPNVIADSSFAFAAGAEITQANVTAPLTLQRSTLKGVDGAVFNGTGPLTLDQCTLTGSEDTAPVSLAHTDITVLGGELRDTGLKLTSAKDQRLRVDGTRLSGTNKDGALLARTGSGRTVDWQLSGLDSTAPKGTAHLLVTEGPNRYRATGSTFTGGRLELRPAAFTGDSHLLHTGCVEDGTERTALPDEGDRVAHTAATLRI
;
A
#
# COMPACT_ATOMS: atom_id res chain seq x y z
N SER A 1 13.69 -31.42 24.91
CA SER A 1 13.05 -30.63 25.96
C SER A 1 13.70 -29.26 26.03
N VAL A 2 12.89 -28.23 26.30
CA VAL A 2 13.38 -26.86 26.58
C VAL A 2 13.70 -26.79 28.08
N HIS A 3 14.86 -26.23 28.42
CA HIS A 3 15.23 -25.95 29.80
C HIS A 3 14.65 -24.61 30.24
N ARG A 4 13.76 -24.60 31.23
CA ARG A 4 13.16 -23.40 31.77
C ARG A 4 13.94 -22.88 32.98
N ILE A 5 14.19 -21.58 32.98
CA ILE A 5 14.80 -20.83 34.07
C ILE A 5 13.79 -19.76 34.49
N GLU A 6 13.42 -19.74 35.77
CA GLU A 6 12.45 -18.80 36.30
C GLU A 6 13.11 -17.79 37.23
N ALA A 7 12.73 -16.53 37.11
CA ALA A 7 13.00 -15.52 38.09
C ALA A 7 11.92 -15.53 39.19
N HIS A 8 12.31 -15.43 40.44
CA HIS A 8 11.40 -15.38 41.59
C HIS A 8 11.46 -14.05 42.35
N THR A 9 12.11 -13.04 41.78
CA THR A 9 12.27 -11.71 42.37
C THR A 9 12.61 -10.71 41.25
N ASP A 10 12.49 -9.44 41.59
CA ASP A 10 12.96 -8.36 40.73
C ASP A 10 14.49 -8.45 40.53
N LEU A 11 14.95 -8.09 39.33
CA LEU A 11 16.35 -8.19 38.94
C LEU A 11 16.89 -6.83 38.46
N LEU A 12 18.12 -6.54 38.82
CA LEU A 12 18.89 -5.44 38.25
C LEU A 12 20.04 -5.98 37.40
N PHE A 13 20.01 -5.71 36.11
CA PHE A 13 21.10 -6.06 35.22
C PHE A 13 22.10 -4.92 35.11
N THR A 14 23.39 -5.22 35.36
CA THR A 14 24.49 -4.29 35.23
C THR A 14 25.41 -4.59 34.05
N GLN A 15 25.12 -5.65 33.29
CA GLN A 15 25.84 -6.05 32.09
C GLN A 15 24.91 -6.76 31.13
N ARG A 16 25.32 -6.87 29.88
CA ARG A 16 24.62 -7.65 28.82
C ARG A 16 24.99 -9.12 28.91
N HIS A 17 24.06 -9.96 28.49
CA HIS A 17 24.24 -11.42 28.46
C HIS A 17 24.04 -11.93 27.03
N LEU A 18 25.08 -12.55 26.48
CA LEU A 18 25.04 -13.16 25.16
C LEU A 18 24.91 -14.69 25.28
N PHE A 19 23.88 -15.22 24.66
CA PHE A 19 23.53 -16.64 24.64
C PHE A 19 23.74 -17.23 23.24
N HIS A 20 24.46 -18.35 23.18
CA HIS A 20 24.55 -19.20 21.99
C HIS A 20 23.80 -20.53 22.17
N ARG A 21 23.06 -20.65 23.25
CA ARG A 21 22.39 -21.87 23.66
C ARG A 21 20.98 -21.97 23.08
N SER A 22 20.66 -23.13 22.51
CA SER A 22 19.34 -23.52 22.08
C SER A 22 18.53 -24.23 23.18
N ASN A 23 17.22 -24.36 22.97
CA ASN A 23 16.29 -25.06 23.85
C ASN A 23 16.29 -24.50 25.30
N ILE A 24 16.17 -23.21 25.43
CA ILE A 24 16.10 -22.48 26.71
C ILE A 24 14.87 -21.58 26.75
N GLU A 25 14.23 -21.52 27.89
CA GLU A 25 13.17 -20.54 28.17
C GLU A 25 13.55 -19.75 29.43
N LEU A 26 13.57 -18.42 29.29
CA LEU A 26 13.73 -17.51 30.41
C LEU A 26 12.36 -16.92 30.75
N ASP A 27 11.82 -17.29 31.88
CA ASP A 27 10.54 -16.79 32.39
C ASP A 27 10.81 -15.88 33.60
N PHE A 28 10.45 -14.60 33.45
CA PHE A 28 10.69 -13.60 34.48
C PHE A 28 9.52 -13.48 35.49
N GLY A 29 8.48 -14.31 35.37
CA GLY A 29 7.38 -14.39 36.33
C GLY A 29 6.58 -13.11 36.54
N GLY A 30 6.69 -12.14 35.65
CA GLY A 30 6.08 -10.81 35.79
C GLY A 30 6.87 -9.87 36.69
N HIS A 31 8.09 -10.24 37.08
CA HIS A 31 8.93 -9.41 37.93
C HIS A 31 9.50 -8.18 37.19
N HIS A 32 9.85 -7.16 37.97
CA HIS A 32 10.49 -5.95 37.48
C HIS A 32 11.95 -6.21 37.13
N ILE A 33 12.31 -5.82 35.92
CA ILE A 33 13.65 -5.96 35.36
C ILE A 33 14.14 -4.55 35.05
N SER A 34 15.17 -4.11 35.74
CA SER A 34 15.78 -2.81 35.51
C SER A 34 17.26 -2.94 35.11
N THR A 35 17.81 -1.89 34.53
CA THR A 35 19.20 -1.85 34.08
C THR A 35 19.90 -0.61 34.64
N GLN A 36 21.17 -0.76 34.95
CA GLN A 36 22.00 0.35 35.41
C GLN A 36 23.47 0.12 35.07
N GLY A 37 24.12 1.13 34.51
CA GLY A 37 25.56 1.06 34.23
C GLY A 37 25.97 0.01 33.23
N ILE A 38 25.07 -0.37 32.35
CA ILE A 38 25.37 -1.31 31.25
C ILE A 38 26.43 -0.68 30.33
N GLU A 39 27.31 -1.50 29.80
CA GLU A 39 28.34 -1.09 28.85
C GLU A 39 27.71 -0.43 27.61
N LYS A 40 28.38 0.57 27.07
CA LYS A 40 27.91 1.31 25.88
C LYS A 40 27.72 0.42 24.67
N ASN A 41 26.79 0.78 23.84
CA ASN A 41 26.62 0.17 22.51
C ASN A 41 27.87 0.41 21.65
N THR A 42 28.11 -0.47 20.71
CA THR A 42 29.15 -0.32 19.69
C THR A 42 28.52 -0.44 18.30
N HIS A 43 29.22 0.02 17.27
CA HIS A 43 28.78 -0.17 15.88
C HIS A 43 28.57 -1.65 15.52
N ASP A 44 29.41 -2.55 16.07
CA ASP A 44 29.33 -3.98 15.80
C ASP A 44 28.22 -4.68 16.58
N ASN A 45 27.73 -4.05 17.64
CA ASN A 45 26.61 -4.51 18.43
C ASN A 45 25.55 -3.41 18.59
N PRO A 46 24.90 -3.01 17.51
CA PRO A 46 23.85 -1.98 17.55
C PRO A 46 22.62 -2.45 18.33
N PHE A 47 22.53 -3.74 18.61
CA PHE A 47 21.43 -4.36 19.33
C PHE A 47 21.81 -4.69 20.77
N GLY A 48 22.36 -3.74 21.48
CA GLY A 48 22.81 -3.89 22.84
C GLY A 48 21.75 -4.29 23.85
N ALA A 49 20.94 -5.32 23.51
CA ALA A 49 19.96 -5.88 24.41
C ALA A 49 20.60 -6.49 25.65
N VAL A 50 19.87 -6.42 26.74
CA VAL A 50 20.28 -7.07 28.00
C VAL A 50 20.42 -8.58 27.81
N LEU A 51 19.47 -9.17 27.06
CA LEU A 51 19.46 -10.59 26.68
C LEU A 51 19.61 -10.71 25.17
N SER A 52 20.77 -11.09 24.71
CA SER A 52 21.06 -11.31 23.28
C SER A 52 21.24 -12.79 22.99
N PHE A 53 20.51 -13.30 22.00
CA PHE A 53 20.60 -14.69 21.53
C PHE A 53 21.15 -14.69 20.11
N ARG A 54 22.31 -15.29 19.88
CA ARG A 54 22.99 -15.23 18.59
C ARG A 54 23.45 -16.62 18.14
N GLY A 55 22.99 -17.03 16.96
CA GLY A 55 23.53 -18.18 16.23
C GLY A 55 24.90 -17.86 15.62
N THR A 56 25.58 -18.86 15.14
CA THR A 56 26.97 -18.74 14.66
C THR A 56 27.03 -19.02 13.15
N PRO A 57 27.31 -18.01 12.32
CA PRO A 57 27.76 -18.27 10.96
C PRO A 57 29.08 -19.07 10.98
N THR A 58 29.17 -20.11 10.14
CA THR A 58 30.35 -20.92 10.03
C THR A 58 31.26 -20.40 8.90
N ASP A 59 32.47 -20.95 8.79
CA ASP A 59 33.41 -20.63 7.70
C ASP A 59 32.97 -21.22 6.34
N THR A 60 31.91 -22.03 6.31
CA THR A 60 31.41 -22.66 5.08
C THR A 60 30.60 -21.65 4.27
N THR A 61 31.17 -21.19 3.18
CA THR A 61 30.55 -20.27 2.24
C THR A 61 30.54 -20.85 0.82
N VAL A 62 29.41 -20.67 0.13
CA VAL A 62 29.23 -21.00 -1.28
C VAL A 62 28.83 -19.75 -2.03
N LYS A 63 29.50 -19.43 -3.12
CA LYS A 63 29.13 -18.37 -4.05
C LYS A 63 28.79 -18.94 -5.40
N HIS A 64 27.69 -18.53 -5.97
CA HIS A 64 27.26 -18.98 -7.28
C HIS A 64 26.63 -17.82 -8.08
N THR A 65 27.01 -17.69 -9.33
CA THR A 65 26.42 -16.74 -10.27
C THR A 65 25.38 -17.48 -11.09
N LEU A 66 24.14 -16.97 -11.07
CA LEU A 66 22.99 -17.55 -11.76
C LEU A 66 23.28 -17.67 -13.26
N SER A 67 23.19 -18.88 -13.80
CA SER A 67 23.38 -19.14 -15.24
C SER A 67 22.14 -18.74 -16.05
N ALA A 68 20.96 -18.75 -15.44
CA ALA A 68 19.67 -18.37 -16.01
C ALA A 68 18.89 -17.44 -15.06
N ALA A 69 17.88 -16.75 -15.59
CA ALA A 69 16.96 -15.98 -14.77
C ALA A 69 16.17 -16.92 -13.85
N MET A 70 15.91 -16.45 -12.63
CA MET A 70 15.11 -17.15 -11.63
C MET A 70 13.81 -16.41 -11.42
N PRO A 71 12.65 -17.02 -11.73
CA PRO A 71 11.37 -16.33 -11.64
C PRO A 71 10.92 -16.14 -10.18
N ASP A 72 10.10 -15.09 -9.96
CA ASP A 72 9.35 -14.87 -8.73
C ASP A 72 8.63 -16.16 -8.26
N LEU A 73 8.50 -16.34 -6.95
CA LEU A 73 7.92 -17.52 -6.29
C LEU A 73 8.73 -18.82 -6.47
N SER A 74 9.92 -18.78 -7.00
CA SER A 74 10.80 -19.94 -7.03
C SER A 74 11.39 -20.25 -5.65
N ASP A 75 11.40 -21.52 -5.27
CA ASP A 75 12.09 -22.09 -4.11
C ASP A 75 13.28 -22.95 -4.50
N LEU A 76 13.48 -23.13 -5.81
CA LEU A 76 14.56 -23.92 -6.39
C LEU A 76 15.75 -23.02 -6.76
N PHE A 77 16.88 -23.24 -6.12
CA PHE A 77 18.08 -22.43 -6.29
C PHE A 77 19.20 -23.20 -6.98
N GLU A 78 19.83 -22.56 -7.96
CA GLU A 78 21.11 -22.99 -8.51
C GLU A 78 22.24 -22.59 -7.55
N VAL A 79 23.08 -23.53 -7.16
CA VAL A 79 24.20 -23.34 -6.21
C VAL A 79 25.56 -23.78 -6.79
N GLY A 80 25.57 -24.30 -8.02
CA GLY A 80 26.77 -24.77 -8.72
C GLY A 80 27.34 -26.09 -8.21
N ASP A 81 27.42 -26.28 -6.90
CA ASP A 81 27.84 -27.53 -6.23
C ASP A 81 26.97 -27.74 -4.99
N SER A 82 26.05 -28.66 -5.06
CA SER A 82 25.15 -28.99 -3.96
C SER A 82 25.77 -29.91 -2.89
N SER A 83 26.95 -30.43 -3.08
CA SER A 83 27.58 -31.39 -2.14
C SER A 83 27.84 -30.83 -0.74
N LYS A 84 27.86 -29.50 -0.61
CA LYS A 84 28.01 -28.79 0.67
C LYS A 84 26.71 -28.62 1.44
N PHE A 85 25.60 -28.89 0.79
CA PHE A 85 24.26 -28.71 1.37
C PHE A 85 23.65 -30.04 1.80
N ALA A 86 22.94 -30.04 2.92
CA ALA A 86 22.16 -31.19 3.35
C ALA A 86 20.79 -30.75 3.86
N VAL A 87 19.79 -31.60 3.67
CA VAL A 87 18.42 -31.35 4.17
C VAL A 87 18.45 -31.07 5.67
N GLY A 88 17.72 -30.03 6.08
CA GLY A 88 17.64 -29.58 7.47
C GLY A 88 18.70 -28.55 7.88
N GLN A 89 19.75 -28.34 7.10
CA GLN A 89 20.74 -27.30 7.38
C GLN A 89 20.18 -25.89 7.17
N TRP A 90 20.66 -24.95 7.97
CA TRP A 90 20.34 -23.54 7.87
C TRP A 90 21.46 -22.76 7.16
N TRP A 91 21.04 -21.86 6.27
CA TRP A 91 21.94 -21.03 5.49
C TRP A 91 21.44 -19.59 5.44
N ALA A 92 22.31 -18.64 5.69
CA ALA A 92 22.07 -17.25 5.35
C ALA A 92 22.38 -17.05 3.87
N VAL A 93 21.38 -16.68 3.08
CA VAL A 93 21.52 -16.41 1.65
C VAL A 93 21.31 -14.94 1.38
N GLU A 94 22.19 -14.36 0.57
CA GLU A 94 22.04 -13.00 0.07
C GLU A 94 22.44 -12.91 -1.41
N ILE A 95 21.78 -12.03 -2.14
CA ILE A 95 22.14 -11.68 -3.50
C ILE A 95 23.03 -10.42 -3.51
N ASN A 96 23.88 -10.24 -4.52
CA ASN A 96 24.59 -8.98 -4.70
C ASN A 96 23.59 -7.82 -4.93
N ALA A 97 23.87 -6.64 -4.36
CA ALA A 97 23.03 -5.47 -4.52
C ALA A 97 22.92 -5.03 -5.99
N LEU A 98 21.80 -4.43 -6.35
CA LEU A 98 21.67 -3.68 -7.60
C LEU A 98 22.54 -2.41 -7.53
N ALA A 99 22.95 -1.91 -8.68
CA ALA A 99 23.76 -0.69 -8.74
C ALA A 99 23.03 0.49 -8.07
N GLY A 100 23.70 1.16 -7.14
CA GLY A 100 23.16 2.29 -6.40
C GLY A 100 22.19 1.94 -5.27
N GLN A 101 22.10 0.67 -4.87
CA GLN A 101 21.25 0.22 -3.76
C GLN A 101 22.09 -0.45 -2.66
N TYR A 102 21.66 -0.33 -1.41
CA TYR A 102 22.23 -1.04 -0.27
C TYR A 102 21.51 -2.36 -0.05
N GLU A 103 20.19 -2.33 -0.08
CA GLU A 103 19.35 -3.50 0.16
C GLU A 103 19.29 -4.39 -1.09
N LYS A 104 18.97 -5.64 -0.87
CA LYS A 104 19.04 -6.70 -1.86
C LYS A 104 17.69 -7.42 -1.90
N GLU A 105 17.31 -7.97 -3.03
CA GLU A 105 16.06 -8.71 -3.18
C GLU A 105 16.02 -9.96 -2.28
N ILE A 106 17.16 -10.52 -1.97
CA ILE A 106 17.28 -11.67 -1.06
C ILE A 106 18.33 -11.39 0.01
N GLN A 107 17.89 -11.43 1.26
CA GLN A 107 18.69 -11.49 2.48
C GLN A 107 17.87 -12.29 3.51
N ARG A 108 18.11 -13.60 3.62
CA ARG A 108 17.24 -14.52 4.39
C ARG A 108 18.03 -15.62 5.07
N LEU A 109 17.56 -16.04 6.24
CA LEU A 109 17.98 -17.29 6.89
C LEU A 109 17.00 -18.39 6.50
N VAL A 110 17.44 -19.33 5.69
CA VAL A 110 16.61 -20.38 5.08
C VAL A 110 17.08 -21.77 5.46
N GLN A 111 16.15 -22.73 5.41
CA GLN A 111 16.44 -24.14 5.64
C GLN A 111 16.41 -24.92 4.32
N VAL A 112 17.40 -25.75 4.08
CA VAL A 112 17.41 -26.68 2.94
C VAL A 112 16.33 -27.73 3.16
N THR A 113 15.42 -27.85 2.22
CA THR A 113 14.31 -28.82 2.24
C THR A 113 14.57 -30.02 1.33
N ASP A 114 15.39 -29.84 0.29
CA ASP A 114 15.75 -30.90 -0.64
C ASP A 114 17.10 -30.61 -1.35
N VAL A 115 17.85 -31.62 -1.65
CA VAL A 115 19.02 -31.57 -2.53
C VAL A 115 18.63 -32.28 -3.84
N VAL A 116 18.19 -31.48 -4.81
CA VAL A 116 17.51 -31.97 -6.03
C VAL A 116 18.47 -32.73 -6.96
N ASP A 117 19.65 -32.18 -7.16
CA ASP A 117 20.73 -32.77 -7.98
C ASP A 117 22.10 -32.17 -7.62
N ALA A 118 23.11 -32.43 -8.42
CA ALA A 118 24.50 -32.00 -8.17
C ALA A 118 24.67 -30.46 -8.13
N THR A 119 23.72 -29.69 -8.64
CA THR A 119 23.83 -28.24 -8.81
C THR A 119 22.67 -27.42 -8.21
N ARG A 120 21.61 -28.09 -7.74
CA ARG A 120 20.39 -27.41 -7.31
C ARG A 120 19.87 -27.93 -5.98
N ILE A 121 19.34 -26.99 -5.18
CA ILE A 121 18.68 -27.25 -3.89
C ILE A 121 17.30 -26.58 -3.85
N ARG A 122 16.42 -27.10 -3.00
CA ARG A 122 15.21 -26.38 -2.55
C ARG A 122 15.39 -25.91 -1.13
N VAL A 123 14.75 -24.76 -0.85
CA VAL A 123 14.70 -24.20 0.50
C VAL A 123 13.28 -23.87 0.90
N ASN A 124 13.06 -23.60 2.17
CA ASN A 124 11.76 -23.20 2.73
C ASN A 124 11.34 -21.74 2.42
N TYR A 125 11.87 -21.15 1.38
CA TYR A 125 11.62 -19.74 1.03
C TYR A 125 11.37 -19.61 -0.48
N GLN A 126 10.26 -18.94 -0.84
CA GLN A 126 9.99 -18.54 -2.21
C GLN A 126 10.40 -17.08 -2.39
N ILE A 127 11.20 -16.81 -3.42
CA ILE A 127 11.66 -15.44 -3.69
C ILE A 127 10.49 -14.53 -4.09
N GLY A 128 10.62 -13.23 -3.78
CA GLY A 128 9.58 -12.24 -4.07
C GLY A 128 9.78 -11.46 -5.38
N TRP A 129 10.87 -11.71 -6.09
CA TRP A 129 11.29 -10.90 -7.24
C TRP A 129 11.96 -11.75 -8.31
N ASP A 130 11.71 -11.43 -9.58
CA ASP A 130 12.47 -12.02 -10.66
C ASP A 130 13.95 -11.62 -10.55
N LEU A 131 14.84 -12.59 -10.62
CA LEU A 131 16.27 -12.36 -10.61
C LEU A 131 16.84 -12.62 -12.02
N ALA A 132 17.59 -11.65 -12.52
CA ALA A 132 18.26 -11.80 -13.82
C ALA A 132 19.41 -12.81 -13.75
N ALA A 133 19.71 -13.46 -14.85
CA ALA A 133 20.96 -14.19 -15.04
C ALA A 133 22.15 -13.26 -14.79
N GLY A 134 23.26 -13.82 -14.31
CA GLY A 134 24.48 -13.07 -13.99
C GLY A 134 24.50 -12.44 -12.58
N ARG A 135 23.39 -12.53 -11.83
CA ARG A 135 23.36 -12.12 -10.41
C ARG A 135 24.06 -13.19 -9.55
N THR A 136 24.73 -12.78 -8.48
CA THR A 136 25.51 -13.68 -7.61
C THR A 136 24.84 -13.85 -6.27
N LEU A 137 24.58 -15.11 -5.89
CA LEU A 137 24.13 -15.53 -4.57
C LEU A 137 25.32 -15.93 -3.71
N THR A 138 25.33 -15.47 -2.47
CA THR A 138 26.29 -15.88 -1.43
C THR A 138 25.53 -16.61 -0.35
N TRP A 139 25.94 -17.83 -0.05
CA TRP A 139 25.38 -18.71 0.96
C TRP A 139 26.39 -18.90 2.07
N THR A 140 26.03 -18.60 3.29
CA THR A 140 26.88 -18.86 4.48
C THR A 140 26.12 -19.82 5.39
N ARG A 141 26.74 -20.97 5.70
CA ARG A 141 26.13 -21.94 6.62
C ARG A 141 26.05 -21.33 8.02
N VAL A 142 24.90 -21.54 8.68
CA VAL A 142 24.63 -21.01 10.01
C VAL A 142 24.25 -22.14 10.96
N GLU A 143 24.78 -22.10 12.16
CA GLU A 143 24.30 -22.86 13.31
C GLU A 143 23.40 -21.92 14.14
N PRO A 144 22.09 -21.92 13.92
CA PRO A 144 21.21 -20.96 14.57
C PRO A 144 20.97 -21.31 16.04
N VAL A 145 20.70 -20.28 16.83
CA VAL A 145 20.01 -20.51 18.11
C VAL A 145 18.58 -20.95 17.80
N ASP A 146 18.17 -22.07 18.39
CA ASP A 146 16.87 -22.69 18.14
C ASP A 146 16.07 -22.84 19.44
N ARG A 147 14.81 -22.39 19.44
CA ARG A 147 13.92 -22.48 20.60
C ARG A 147 14.51 -21.86 21.88
N ALA A 148 14.92 -20.60 21.78
CA ALA A 148 15.26 -19.77 22.92
C ALA A 148 14.11 -18.76 23.12
N HIS A 149 13.41 -18.86 24.24
CA HIS A 149 12.20 -18.07 24.51
C HIS A 149 12.42 -17.12 25.69
N VAL A 150 11.75 -15.96 25.66
CA VAL A 150 11.76 -14.98 26.76
C VAL A 150 10.32 -14.60 27.09
N ARG A 151 9.97 -14.64 28.37
CA ARG A 151 8.58 -14.42 28.79
C ARG A 151 8.44 -13.60 30.06
N ASN A 152 7.32 -12.91 30.16
CA ASN A 152 6.71 -12.38 31.37
C ASN A 152 7.64 -11.46 32.18
N MET A 153 7.99 -10.30 31.65
CA MET A 153 8.75 -9.30 32.39
C MET A 153 8.12 -7.91 32.31
N VAL A 154 8.32 -7.12 33.35
CA VAL A 154 8.14 -5.67 33.32
C VAL A 154 9.52 -5.05 33.19
N PHE A 155 9.87 -4.53 32.02
CA PHE A 155 11.20 -3.99 31.75
C PHE A 155 11.23 -2.47 31.81
N GLU A 156 12.08 -1.91 32.62
CA GLU A 156 12.35 -0.48 32.72
C GLU A 156 13.67 -0.12 32.01
N GLY A 157 13.57 0.69 30.93
CA GLY A 157 14.73 1.09 30.13
C GLY A 157 15.59 2.15 30.88
N TRP A 158 16.90 2.07 30.69
CA TRP A 158 17.88 3.03 31.17
C TRP A 158 18.68 3.62 30.00
N GLY A 159 19.16 4.86 30.17
CA GLY A 159 19.88 5.58 29.11
C GLY A 159 18.95 6.29 28.11
N GLU A 160 19.38 7.44 27.59
CA GLU A 160 18.55 8.36 26.81
C GLU A 160 19.07 8.58 25.39
N ASP A 161 20.18 7.95 25.02
CA ASP A 161 20.81 8.10 23.72
C ASP A 161 21.19 6.73 23.11
N GLU A 162 21.65 6.76 21.87
CA GLU A 162 22.00 5.58 21.09
C GLU A 162 23.16 4.75 21.69
N MET A 163 23.99 5.37 22.51
CA MET A 163 25.15 4.70 23.12
C MET A 163 24.83 4.09 24.49
N THR A 164 23.92 4.70 25.22
CA THR A 164 23.59 4.31 26.62
C THR A 164 22.25 3.61 26.74
N GLY A 165 21.36 3.75 25.74
CA GLY A 165 20.02 3.18 25.77
C GLY A 165 20.00 1.66 25.92
N SER A 166 19.11 1.16 26.77
CA SER A 166 18.92 -0.28 27.00
C SER A 166 17.60 -0.78 26.48
N HIS A 167 17.54 -2.06 26.15
CA HIS A 167 16.34 -2.77 25.75
C HIS A 167 16.45 -4.26 26.12
N PRO A 168 15.32 -5.00 26.27
CA PRO A 168 15.36 -6.31 26.89
C PRO A 168 15.93 -7.41 26.02
N VAL A 169 15.49 -7.56 24.74
CA VAL A 169 15.72 -8.79 23.99
C VAL A 169 16.15 -8.53 22.55
N ALA A 170 17.20 -9.21 22.11
CA ALA A 170 17.57 -9.28 20.71
C ALA A 170 17.91 -10.70 20.26
N TYR A 171 17.59 -11.00 19.01
CA TYR A 171 17.92 -12.27 18.33
C TYR A 171 18.65 -12.01 17.02
N GLU A 172 19.70 -12.77 16.79
CA GLU A 172 20.40 -12.79 15.49
C GLU A 172 20.73 -14.20 15.08
N TYR A 173 20.47 -14.57 13.84
CA TYR A 173 20.60 -15.94 13.34
C TYR A 173 19.88 -16.95 14.25
N ALA A 174 18.58 -16.72 14.45
CA ALA A 174 17.77 -17.50 15.37
C ALA A 174 16.51 -18.06 14.69
N VAL A 175 16.09 -19.24 15.12
CA VAL A 175 14.92 -19.93 14.56
C VAL A 175 14.01 -20.43 15.67
N ARG A 176 12.69 -20.33 15.47
CA ARG A 176 11.65 -20.76 16.42
C ARG A 176 11.82 -20.15 17.83
N CYS A 177 12.22 -18.86 17.88
CA CYS A 177 12.46 -18.15 19.12
C CYS A 177 11.34 -17.15 19.39
N ASP A 178 10.56 -17.38 20.43
CA ASP A 178 9.36 -16.61 20.76
C ASP A 178 9.60 -15.68 21.93
N VAL A 179 8.87 -14.56 21.94
CA VAL A 179 8.84 -13.59 23.02
C VAL A 179 7.39 -13.32 23.40
N SER A 180 7.04 -13.39 24.67
CA SER A 180 5.69 -13.10 25.12
C SER A 180 5.63 -12.38 26.46
N GLY A 181 4.58 -11.57 26.65
CA GLY A 181 4.27 -10.96 27.95
C GLY A 181 5.34 -9.98 28.44
N ILE A 182 5.98 -9.22 27.56
CA ILE A 182 6.90 -8.16 27.96
C ILE A 182 6.15 -6.83 28.01
N GLU A 183 6.09 -6.23 29.18
CA GLU A 183 5.68 -4.84 29.40
C GLU A 183 6.93 -3.97 29.51
N ALA A 184 7.23 -3.16 28.50
CA ALA A 184 8.41 -2.31 28.47
C ALA A 184 8.04 -0.85 28.68
N ILE A 185 8.82 -0.17 29.51
CA ILE A 185 8.66 1.25 29.87
C ILE A 185 9.98 1.96 29.61
N GLY A 186 9.94 3.03 28.83
CA GLY A 186 11.10 3.92 28.66
C GLY A 186 12.33 3.28 28.03
N THR A 187 12.19 2.32 27.15
CA THR A 187 13.33 1.80 26.36
C THR A 187 13.78 2.82 25.32
N PHE A 188 15.04 2.82 24.95
CA PHE A 188 15.53 3.59 23.80
C PHE A 188 15.42 2.76 22.53
N TRP A 189 16.10 1.62 22.45
CA TRP A 189 16.08 0.70 21.32
C TRP A 189 14.82 -0.19 21.31
N PRO A 190 14.51 -0.90 20.20
CA PRO A 190 13.36 -1.76 20.11
C PRO A 190 13.28 -2.80 21.23
N VAL A 191 12.11 -2.96 21.83
CA VAL A 191 11.90 -3.92 22.92
C VAL A 191 12.28 -5.33 22.47
N VAL A 192 11.86 -5.72 21.25
CA VAL A 192 12.24 -6.99 20.64
C VAL A 192 12.85 -6.73 19.27
N MET A 193 14.14 -7.02 19.14
CA MET A 193 14.86 -6.83 17.90
C MET A 193 15.28 -8.16 17.30
N ARG A 194 15.05 -8.33 16.01
CA ARG A 194 15.41 -9.54 15.25
C ARG A 194 16.16 -9.22 13.98
N ARG A 195 17.23 -9.96 13.72
CA ARG A 195 17.96 -9.91 12.46
C ARG A 195 18.30 -11.32 12.01
N TRP A 196 18.03 -11.66 10.73
CA TRP A 196 18.23 -13.01 10.21
C TRP A 196 17.52 -14.08 11.06
N CYS A 197 16.22 -13.88 11.34
CA CYS A 197 15.43 -14.80 12.14
C CYS A 197 14.30 -15.43 11.31
N THR A 198 13.99 -16.69 11.59
CA THR A 198 12.96 -17.44 10.86
C THR A 198 12.08 -18.22 11.84
N TYR A 199 10.76 -18.23 11.62
CA TYR A 199 9.76 -18.88 12.47
C TYR A 199 9.77 -18.33 13.91
N TYR A 200 9.20 -17.19 14.13
CA TYR A 200 9.14 -16.58 15.47
C TYR A 200 7.79 -15.96 15.77
N ARG A 201 7.49 -15.80 17.05
CA ARG A 201 6.36 -15.02 17.57
C ARG A 201 6.82 -13.93 18.51
N THR A 202 6.11 -12.82 18.49
CA THR A 202 6.11 -11.78 19.50
C THR A 202 4.66 -11.53 19.87
N GLU A 203 4.26 -11.86 21.09
CA GLU A 203 2.86 -11.81 21.49
C GLU A 203 2.68 -11.17 22.87
N GLN A 204 1.56 -10.47 23.06
CA GLN A 204 1.20 -9.87 24.35
C GLN A 204 2.31 -8.96 24.93
N CYS A 205 2.96 -8.19 24.05
CA CYS A 205 4.01 -7.27 24.44
C CYS A 205 3.53 -5.82 24.31
N SER A 206 4.08 -4.94 25.14
CA SER A 206 3.78 -3.51 25.10
C SER A 206 5.00 -2.63 25.30
N LEU A 207 4.91 -1.40 24.77
CA LEU A 207 5.88 -0.34 24.98
C LEU A 207 5.16 0.96 25.33
N THR A 208 5.60 1.58 26.44
CA THR A 208 5.07 2.85 26.89
C THR A 208 6.19 3.86 27.09
N ASN A 209 6.00 5.10 26.63
CA ASN A 209 6.88 6.23 26.86
C ASN A 209 8.38 5.93 26.62
N PRO A 210 8.78 5.54 25.39
CA PRO A 210 10.18 5.31 25.07
C PRO A 210 11.02 6.59 25.27
N LYS A 211 12.32 6.44 25.42
CA LYS A 211 13.26 7.56 25.65
C LYS A 211 13.41 8.50 24.45
N SER A 212 13.17 8.01 23.25
CA SER A 212 13.19 8.80 22.03
C SER A 212 12.15 8.26 21.03
N VAL A 213 11.52 9.16 20.29
CA VAL A 213 10.62 8.85 19.15
C VAL A 213 11.11 9.47 17.84
N THR A 214 12.24 10.17 17.86
CA THR A 214 12.80 10.90 16.70
C THR A 214 14.06 10.28 16.12
N TYR A 215 14.86 9.61 16.93
CA TYR A 215 16.08 8.93 16.49
C TYR A 215 15.73 7.64 15.70
N GLY A 216 16.39 7.41 14.55
CA GLY A 216 16.13 6.23 13.72
C GLY A 216 16.42 4.92 14.48
N GLY A 217 15.42 4.04 14.58
CA GLY A 217 15.49 2.79 15.34
C GLY A 217 15.07 2.91 16.81
N ALA A 218 14.90 4.13 17.34
CA ALA A 218 14.46 4.34 18.72
C ALA A 218 12.93 4.38 18.85
N GLY A 219 12.43 3.96 20.00
CA GLY A 219 11.00 4.02 20.34
C GLY A 219 10.14 2.99 19.63
N TYR A 220 10.69 1.83 19.30
CA TYR A 220 9.97 0.73 18.65
C TYR A 220 9.63 -0.38 19.67
N LEU A 221 8.48 -1.02 19.48
CA LEU A 221 8.20 -2.28 20.18
C LEU A 221 8.94 -3.42 19.48
N THR A 222 8.75 -3.58 18.17
CA THR A 222 9.42 -4.63 17.41
C THR A 222 10.10 -4.09 16.17
N GLN A 223 11.30 -4.58 15.89
CA GLN A 223 11.99 -4.40 14.62
C GLN A 223 12.47 -5.74 14.09
N GLN A 224 12.17 -6.03 12.83
CA GLN A 224 12.55 -7.27 12.15
C GLN A 224 13.31 -6.95 10.87
N ILE A 225 14.57 -7.37 10.80
CA ILE A 225 15.48 -7.12 9.69
C ILE A 225 15.84 -8.47 9.05
N TYR A 226 15.60 -8.64 7.75
CA TYR A 226 15.89 -9.88 7.00
C TYR A 226 15.18 -11.13 7.57
N CYS A 227 14.00 -10.97 8.13
CA CYS A 227 13.27 -12.02 8.83
C CYS A 227 12.26 -12.73 7.94
N LEU A 228 11.94 -13.99 8.29
CA LEU A 228 10.97 -14.82 7.61
C LEU A 228 9.96 -15.45 8.58
N TYR A 229 8.72 -15.61 8.12
CA TYR A 229 7.68 -16.38 8.81
C TYR A 229 7.49 -15.96 10.27
N GLY A 230 7.50 -14.63 10.50
CA GLY A 230 7.30 -14.05 11.82
C GLY A 230 5.86 -13.65 12.07
N HIS A 231 5.46 -13.71 13.34
CA HIS A 231 4.16 -13.23 13.81
C HIS A 231 4.35 -12.20 14.92
N VAL A 232 3.62 -11.09 14.83
CA VAL A 232 3.47 -10.10 15.89
C VAL A 232 1.99 -10.02 16.22
N GLU A 233 1.60 -10.40 17.43
CA GLU A 233 0.19 -10.57 17.81
C GLU A 233 -0.13 -9.95 19.17
N ASP A 234 -1.35 -9.41 19.32
CA ASP A 234 -1.88 -8.92 20.61
C ASP A 234 -0.94 -7.94 21.32
N CYS A 235 -0.24 -7.11 20.57
CA CYS A 235 0.71 -6.14 21.08
C CYS A 235 0.14 -4.73 21.05
N HIS A 236 0.66 -3.86 21.93
CA HIS A 236 0.28 -2.45 21.85
C HIS A 236 1.41 -1.49 22.23
N THR A 237 1.26 -0.24 21.80
CA THR A 237 2.20 0.84 22.13
C THR A 237 1.46 2.11 22.51
N SER A 238 2.07 2.89 23.41
CA SER A 238 1.58 4.19 23.84
C SER A 238 2.72 5.21 23.84
N ASN A 239 2.51 6.35 23.18
CA ASN A 239 3.52 7.39 22.99
C ASN A 239 4.82 6.88 22.33
N ALA A 240 4.73 5.85 21.51
CA ALA A 240 5.86 5.23 20.81
C ALA A 240 5.93 5.68 19.35
N ARG A 241 7.09 5.48 18.72
CA ARG A 241 7.29 5.76 17.31
C ARG A 241 6.70 4.64 16.44
N HIS A 242 7.12 3.40 16.65
CA HIS A 242 6.61 2.24 15.92
C HIS A 242 6.22 1.09 16.83
N LEU A 243 5.09 0.47 16.57
CA LEU A 243 4.77 -0.83 17.12
C LEU A 243 5.52 -1.92 16.36
N ASN A 244 5.49 -1.87 15.04
CA ASN A 244 6.13 -2.85 14.18
C ASN A 244 6.84 -2.21 12.99
N ASP A 245 8.10 -2.59 12.82
CA ASP A 245 8.94 -2.19 11.69
C ASP A 245 9.45 -3.44 10.97
N PHE A 246 9.15 -3.53 9.67
CA PHE A 246 9.75 -4.51 8.78
C PHE A 246 10.78 -3.87 7.86
N THR A 247 12.00 -4.40 7.93
CA THR A 247 13.11 -4.07 7.03
C THR A 247 13.51 -5.33 6.26
N ALA A 248 13.32 -5.33 4.96
CA ALA A 248 13.66 -6.46 4.08
C ALA A 248 13.13 -7.82 4.58
N SER A 249 11.98 -7.86 5.25
CA SER A 249 11.36 -9.08 5.78
C SER A 249 10.31 -9.64 4.81
N ALA A 250 9.97 -10.91 4.94
CA ALA A 250 8.97 -11.54 4.08
C ALA A 250 8.17 -12.62 4.80
N TYR A 251 6.95 -12.90 4.29
CA TYR A 251 6.03 -13.89 4.85
C TYR A 251 5.75 -13.68 6.34
N CYS A 252 5.57 -12.42 6.73
CA CYS A 252 5.35 -12.03 8.12
C CYS A 252 3.94 -11.48 8.33
N TYR A 253 3.45 -11.60 9.57
CA TYR A 253 2.08 -11.29 9.95
C TYR A 253 2.07 -10.36 11.17
N VAL A 254 1.17 -9.35 11.14
CA VAL A 254 0.88 -8.48 12.28
C VAL A 254 -0.63 -8.54 12.53
N THR A 255 -1.02 -9.05 13.71
CA THR A 255 -2.42 -9.35 13.99
C THR A 255 -2.85 -8.78 15.33
N ASN A 256 -4.02 -8.12 15.35
CA ASN A 256 -4.65 -7.60 16.57
C ASN A 256 -3.72 -6.73 17.44
N CYS A 257 -2.97 -5.83 16.78
CA CYS A 257 -2.05 -4.92 17.42
C CYS A 257 -2.59 -3.48 17.37
N HIS A 258 -2.35 -2.72 18.44
CA HIS A 258 -2.89 -1.37 18.58
C HIS A 258 -1.82 -0.38 19.01
N GLY A 259 -1.65 0.70 18.25
CA GLY A 259 -0.64 1.72 18.52
C GLY A 259 -1.18 3.12 18.31
N ASP A 260 -0.63 4.12 19.04
CA ASP A 260 -1.04 5.52 19.03
C ASP A 260 0.06 6.36 18.44
N GLY A 261 0.86 6.30 17.69
CA GLY A 261 1.83 7.24 17.09
C GLY A 261 1.18 8.04 15.95
N ASP A 262 1.41 9.32 15.90
CA ASP A 262 0.78 10.19 14.92
C ASP A 262 1.67 10.50 13.69
N ASP A 263 2.96 10.73 13.86
CA ASP A 263 3.80 11.24 12.78
C ASP A 263 4.48 10.14 11.94
N GLU A 264 5.13 9.20 12.60
CA GLU A 264 5.90 8.14 11.92
C GLU A 264 5.08 6.85 11.76
N GLY A 265 4.07 6.70 12.59
CA GLY A 265 3.10 5.61 12.59
C GLY A 265 3.55 4.33 13.27
N PRO A 266 2.63 3.67 13.99
CA PRO A 266 2.90 2.37 14.63
C PRO A 266 3.26 1.25 13.65
N PHE A 267 2.77 1.29 12.43
CA PHE A 267 3.02 0.25 11.43
C PHE A 267 3.78 0.79 10.24
N VAL A 268 4.99 0.29 10.02
CA VAL A 268 5.88 0.76 8.95
C VAL A 268 6.55 -0.39 8.21
N THR A 269 6.78 -0.18 6.92
CA THR A 269 7.71 -0.93 6.08
C THR A 269 8.44 0.04 5.16
N HIS A 270 9.70 -0.20 4.88
CA HIS A 270 10.59 0.80 4.25
C HIS A 270 10.70 0.68 2.73
N GLY A 271 10.23 -0.41 2.13
CA GLY A 271 10.42 -0.68 0.70
C GLY A 271 11.81 -1.22 0.38
N GLN A 272 12.36 -1.99 1.28
CA GLN A 272 13.67 -2.66 1.15
C GLN A 272 13.50 -4.10 0.66
N PHE A 273 12.67 -4.25 -0.37
CA PHE A 273 12.28 -5.54 -0.95
C PHE A 273 11.49 -6.44 0.01
N GLU A 274 10.67 -5.85 0.89
CA GLU A 274 9.69 -6.60 1.66
C GLU A 274 8.64 -7.20 0.72
N HIS A 275 8.18 -8.39 1.04
CA HIS A 275 7.12 -9.02 0.29
C HIS A 275 6.31 -10.00 1.14
N ASP A 276 5.08 -10.27 0.70
CA ASP A 276 4.17 -11.21 1.38
C ASP A 276 3.98 -10.88 2.87
N LEU A 277 3.67 -9.59 3.14
CA LEU A 277 3.33 -9.11 4.48
C LEU A 277 1.82 -9.02 4.65
N VAL A 278 1.31 -9.44 5.80
CA VAL A 278 -0.12 -9.40 6.12
C VAL A 278 -0.36 -8.69 7.44
N TYR A 279 -1.20 -7.66 7.40
CA TYR A 279 -1.67 -6.91 8.58
C TYR A 279 -3.18 -7.15 8.73
N THR A 280 -3.62 -7.68 9.88
CA THR A 280 -5.01 -8.02 10.10
C THR A 280 -5.51 -7.59 11.47
N GLY A 281 -6.62 -6.84 11.52
CA GLY A 281 -7.30 -6.49 12.77
C GLY A 281 -6.54 -5.48 13.63
N ASN A 282 -5.70 -4.65 13.02
CA ASN A 282 -4.87 -3.69 13.74
C ASN A 282 -5.50 -2.31 13.80
N SER A 283 -5.03 -1.46 14.72
CA SER A 283 -5.34 -0.04 14.72
C SER A 283 -4.13 0.84 14.98
N GLY A 284 -4.06 1.95 14.30
CA GLY A 284 -2.99 2.92 14.36
C GLY A 284 -2.56 3.39 12.97
N LEU A 285 -1.92 4.55 12.89
CA LEU A 285 -1.44 5.15 11.66
C LEU A 285 -0.53 4.16 10.92
N MET A 286 -0.77 4.02 9.62
CA MET A 286 0.03 3.14 8.77
C MET A 286 0.80 3.93 7.74
N THR A 287 2.12 3.83 7.78
CA THR A 287 3.00 4.42 6.80
C THR A 287 3.89 3.36 6.16
N PHE A 288 3.78 3.23 4.86
CA PHE A 288 4.79 2.51 4.10
C PHE A 288 5.80 3.56 3.63
N ALA A 289 6.78 3.82 4.48
CA ALA A 289 7.76 4.88 4.29
C ALA A 289 8.70 4.53 3.14
N ASN A 290 9.15 5.55 2.39
CA ASN A 290 10.18 5.40 1.38
C ASN A 290 11.51 5.86 1.96
N SER A 291 12.41 4.92 2.24
CA SER A 291 13.76 5.19 2.74
C SER A 291 14.74 5.72 1.67
N GLY A 292 14.23 5.89 0.44
CA GLY A 292 15.02 6.39 -0.69
C GLY A 292 15.51 5.28 -1.63
N ALA A 293 15.95 5.67 -2.83
CA ALA A 293 16.33 4.72 -3.90
C ALA A 293 17.50 3.80 -3.52
N ALA A 294 18.42 4.28 -2.69
CA ALA A 294 19.57 3.49 -2.23
C ALA A 294 19.14 2.26 -1.39
N TRP A 295 17.97 2.34 -0.74
CA TRP A 295 17.39 1.27 0.08
C TRP A 295 16.44 0.34 -0.68
N GLY A 296 16.35 0.45 -2.01
CA GLY A 296 15.50 -0.38 -2.84
C GLY A 296 14.18 0.28 -3.23
N GLY A 297 13.45 0.88 -2.30
CA GLY A 297 12.21 1.63 -2.54
C GLY A 297 11.06 0.80 -3.12
N ARG A 298 10.99 -0.50 -2.85
CA ARG A 298 10.00 -1.45 -3.40
C ARG A 298 9.52 -2.44 -2.37
N ALA A 299 8.23 -2.76 -2.45
CA ALA A 299 7.61 -3.86 -1.72
C ALA A 299 6.65 -4.60 -2.66
N LYS A 300 6.24 -5.83 -2.30
CA LYS A 300 5.38 -6.65 -3.16
C LYS A 300 4.42 -7.52 -2.34
N ARG A 301 3.21 -7.73 -2.84
CA ARG A 301 2.18 -8.57 -2.22
C ARG A 301 1.96 -8.24 -0.73
N ILE A 302 1.51 -7.02 -0.49
CA ILE A 302 1.14 -6.56 0.86
C ILE A 302 -0.37 -6.59 1.00
N THR A 303 -0.85 -7.15 2.09
CA THR A 303 -2.28 -7.22 2.42
C THR A 303 -2.56 -6.55 3.75
N VAL A 304 -3.56 -5.65 3.77
CA VAL A 304 -4.06 -5.00 4.98
C VAL A 304 -5.56 -5.25 5.08
N ARG A 305 -6.01 -5.84 6.20
CA ARG A 305 -7.41 -6.20 6.43
C ARG A 305 -7.90 -5.72 7.77
N ARG A 306 -9.15 -5.19 7.82
CA ARG A 306 -9.81 -4.77 9.06
C ARG A 306 -8.90 -3.90 9.92
N HIS A 307 -8.37 -2.84 9.30
CA HIS A 307 -7.45 -1.90 9.93
C HIS A 307 -8.13 -0.55 10.13
N ALA A 308 -7.99 0.02 11.32
CA ALA A 308 -8.47 1.37 11.62
C ALA A 308 -7.31 2.32 11.87
N CYS A 309 -7.27 3.46 11.19
CA CYS A 309 -6.19 4.42 11.33
C CYS A 309 -6.68 5.87 11.11
N SER A 310 -5.83 6.83 11.50
CA SER A 310 -6.08 8.25 11.20
C SER A 310 -5.50 8.67 9.84
N TRP A 311 -4.56 7.91 9.32
CA TRP A 311 -3.88 8.18 8.07
C TRP A 311 -3.33 6.88 7.49
N PHE A 312 -3.59 6.62 6.21
CA PHE A 312 -3.01 5.51 5.48
C PHE A 312 -2.19 6.05 4.31
N VAL A 313 -0.88 5.91 4.36
CA VAL A 313 0.03 6.47 3.34
C VAL A 313 1.01 5.42 2.86
N ALA A 314 0.83 4.96 1.64
CA ALA A 314 1.78 4.08 0.96
C ALA A 314 2.72 4.90 0.07
N ARG A 315 3.81 5.42 0.62
CA ARG A 315 4.87 6.13 -0.15
C ARG A 315 5.77 5.15 -0.91
N VAL A 316 5.97 3.96 -0.37
CA VAL A 316 6.72 2.89 -1.01
C VAL A 316 5.98 2.44 -2.27
N LYS A 317 6.74 2.11 -3.30
CA LYS A 317 6.21 1.49 -4.51
C LYS A 317 5.85 0.03 -4.23
N ILE A 318 4.55 -0.27 -4.19
CA ILE A 318 4.06 -1.60 -3.91
C ILE A 318 3.53 -2.23 -5.21
N THR A 319 3.94 -3.44 -5.50
CA THR A 319 3.31 -4.28 -6.52
C THR A 319 2.37 -5.26 -5.81
N ASP A 320 1.10 -5.34 -6.26
CA ASP A 320 0.06 -6.18 -5.68
C ASP A 320 -0.30 -5.79 -4.22
N LEU A 321 -0.88 -4.61 -4.06
CA LEU A 321 -1.43 -4.14 -2.78
C LEU A 321 -2.90 -4.57 -2.65
N THR A 322 -3.25 -5.24 -1.54
CA THR A 322 -4.63 -5.60 -1.19
C THR A 322 -5.06 -4.85 0.07
N LEU A 323 -6.17 -4.11 -0.01
CA LEU A 323 -6.80 -3.44 1.12
C LEU A 323 -8.25 -3.93 1.27
N GLU A 324 -8.60 -4.49 2.43
CA GLU A 324 -9.94 -4.98 2.73
C GLU A 324 -10.44 -4.41 4.06
N ASP A 325 -11.60 -3.76 4.05
CA ASP A 325 -12.23 -3.19 5.25
C ASP A 325 -11.30 -2.27 6.05
N VAL A 326 -10.59 -1.37 5.35
CA VAL A 326 -9.73 -0.36 5.97
C VAL A 326 -10.54 0.89 6.26
N LEU A 327 -10.51 1.34 7.53
CA LEU A 327 -11.20 2.52 8.01
C LEU A 327 -10.19 3.64 8.32
N VAL A 328 -10.27 4.74 7.59
CA VAL A 328 -9.41 5.92 7.81
C VAL A 328 -10.26 7.08 8.32
N ILE A 329 -10.03 7.49 9.57
CA ILE A 329 -10.78 8.58 10.22
C ILE A 329 -9.83 9.70 10.57
N GLY A 330 -9.99 10.86 9.93
CA GLY A 330 -9.16 12.04 10.17
C GLY A 330 -9.30 12.57 11.60
N LYS A 331 -8.18 13.02 12.15
CA LYS A 331 -8.09 13.69 13.46
C LYS A 331 -7.87 15.19 13.25
N LYS A 332 -8.59 16.03 13.99
CA LYS A 332 -8.40 17.49 13.93
C LYS A 332 -6.99 17.93 14.34
N SER A 333 -6.34 17.18 15.21
CA SER A 333 -4.98 17.43 15.69
C SER A 333 -3.88 17.07 14.69
N LEU A 334 -4.22 16.33 13.60
CA LEU A 334 -3.25 15.84 12.63
C LEU A 334 -3.63 16.36 11.24
N ALA A 335 -2.88 17.35 10.75
CA ALA A 335 -3.09 17.92 9.42
C ALA A 335 -2.88 16.88 8.31
N GLY A 336 -3.81 16.84 7.34
CA GLY A 336 -3.78 15.87 6.23
C GLY A 336 -4.27 14.47 6.62
N SER A 337 -4.70 14.27 7.87
CA SER A 337 -5.29 12.98 8.28
C SER A 337 -6.65 12.73 7.61
N GLY A 338 -7.10 11.49 7.64
CA GLY A 338 -8.29 11.04 6.92
C GLY A 338 -8.00 10.57 5.50
N MET A 339 -6.82 10.79 4.98
CA MET A 339 -6.39 10.42 3.62
C MET A 339 -6.06 8.93 3.53
N LEU A 340 -6.45 8.33 2.41
CA LEU A 340 -6.01 7.03 1.96
C LEU A 340 -5.24 7.19 0.65
N TRP A 341 -3.91 7.11 0.71
CA TRP A 341 -3.04 7.24 -0.45
C TRP A 341 -2.35 5.92 -0.78
N VAL A 342 -2.54 5.44 -2.00
CA VAL A 342 -1.91 4.22 -2.52
C VAL A 342 -0.97 4.53 -3.69
N ASN A 343 0.25 4.00 -3.63
CA ASN A 343 1.27 4.07 -4.67
C ASN A 343 1.59 2.65 -5.12
N ALA A 344 0.75 2.09 -5.98
CA ALA A 344 0.81 0.67 -6.26
C ALA A 344 0.45 0.31 -7.71
N ASP A 345 1.08 -0.76 -8.19
CA ASP A 345 0.67 -1.51 -9.38
C ASP A 345 -0.15 -2.72 -8.92
N GLY A 346 -1.31 -2.98 -9.53
CA GLY A 346 -2.17 -4.09 -9.12
C GLY A 346 -2.89 -3.86 -7.79
N VAL A 347 -3.50 -2.68 -7.62
CA VAL A 347 -4.33 -2.34 -6.44
C VAL A 347 -5.61 -3.16 -6.44
N GLN A 348 -5.88 -3.84 -5.34
CA GLN A 348 -7.18 -4.47 -5.03
C GLN A 348 -7.69 -3.89 -3.72
N MET A 349 -8.70 -3.01 -3.80
CA MET A 349 -9.29 -2.35 -2.63
C MET A 349 -10.76 -2.71 -2.54
N ARG A 350 -11.23 -3.10 -1.35
CA ARG A 350 -12.62 -3.44 -1.11
C ARG A 350 -13.10 -3.05 0.29
N GLY A 351 -14.31 -2.48 0.36
CA GLY A 351 -14.95 -2.17 1.64
C GLY A 351 -14.24 -1.09 2.45
N CYS A 352 -13.42 -0.27 1.82
CA CYS A 352 -12.64 0.75 2.51
C CYS A 352 -13.44 2.05 2.67
N THR A 353 -13.24 2.72 3.79
CA THR A 353 -13.87 4.02 4.07
C THR A 353 -12.82 5.01 4.54
N ALA A 354 -12.81 6.21 3.95
CA ALA A 354 -11.98 7.30 4.41
C ALA A 354 -12.82 8.58 4.57
N THR A 355 -12.59 9.32 5.66
CA THR A 355 -13.21 10.62 5.90
C THR A 355 -12.53 11.74 5.11
N GLY A 356 -11.47 11.45 4.40
CA GLY A 356 -10.71 12.30 3.52
C GLY A 356 -10.50 11.67 2.14
N PRO A 357 -9.59 12.23 1.34
CA PRO A 357 -9.43 11.85 -0.05
C PRO A 357 -8.81 10.46 -0.23
N LEU A 358 -9.24 9.80 -1.30
CA LEU A 358 -8.48 8.74 -1.96
C LEU A 358 -7.48 9.39 -2.92
N ILE A 359 -6.21 8.96 -2.88
CA ILE A 359 -5.20 9.30 -3.88
C ILE A 359 -4.62 8.01 -4.44
N VAL A 360 -4.69 7.86 -5.74
CA VAL A 360 -4.08 6.73 -6.47
C VAL A 360 -2.89 7.23 -7.26
N SER A 361 -1.74 6.63 -7.01
CA SER A 361 -0.50 6.88 -7.74
C SER A 361 -0.04 5.60 -8.42
N ARG A 362 0.69 5.75 -9.51
CA ARG A 362 1.45 4.72 -10.18
C ARG A 362 0.66 3.60 -10.85
N ALA A 363 -0.57 3.31 -10.61
CA ALA A 363 -1.27 2.20 -11.27
C ALA A 363 -0.82 2.03 -12.74
N SER A 364 0.13 1.13 -12.97
CA SER A 364 0.83 0.88 -14.25
C SER A 364 0.75 -0.61 -14.61
N ASP A 365 1.24 -0.98 -15.79
CA ASP A 365 1.17 -2.35 -16.33
C ASP A 365 2.26 -3.29 -15.77
N LEU A 366 2.91 -2.93 -14.66
CA LEU A 366 3.94 -3.79 -14.04
C LEU A 366 3.37 -4.97 -13.27
N SER A 367 2.08 -4.98 -12.96
CA SER A 367 1.38 -6.10 -12.34
C SER A 367 0.42 -6.76 -13.33
N ALA A 368 0.31 -8.08 -13.25
CA ALA A 368 -0.74 -8.83 -13.97
C ALA A 368 -2.13 -8.68 -13.32
N ARG A 369 -2.22 -8.13 -12.10
CA ARG A 369 -3.49 -7.91 -11.39
C ARG A 369 -4.14 -6.63 -11.89
N PRO A 370 -5.46 -6.63 -12.16
CA PRO A 370 -6.18 -5.40 -12.48
C PRO A 370 -6.20 -4.44 -11.28
N ASN A 371 -6.24 -3.12 -11.56
CA ASN A 371 -6.43 -2.11 -10.53
C ASN A 371 -7.92 -1.90 -10.30
N VAL A 372 -8.43 -2.33 -9.14
CA VAL A 372 -9.85 -2.28 -8.78
C VAL A 372 -10.05 -1.71 -7.40
N ILE A 373 -10.93 -0.70 -7.28
CA ILE A 373 -11.40 -0.12 -6.03
C ILE A 373 -12.91 -0.33 -5.97
N ALA A 374 -13.37 -1.20 -5.07
CA ALA A 374 -14.76 -1.61 -5.01
C ALA A 374 -15.40 -1.37 -3.64
N ASP A 375 -16.72 -1.17 -3.63
CA ASP A 375 -17.55 -1.14 -2.40
C ASP A 375 -17.01 -0.18 -1.33
N SER A 376 -16.43 0.97 -1.75
CA SER A 376 -15.67 1.87 -0.90
C SER A 376 -16.25 3.29 -0.87
N SER A 377 -15.94 4.08 0.17
CA SER A 377 -16.47 5.43 0.34
C SER A 377 -15.38 6.42 0.75
N PHE A 378 -15.32 7.55 0.03
CA PHE A 378 -14.33 8.60 0.23
C PHE A 378 -14.98 9.97 0.26
N ALA A 379 -14.40 10.90 1.05
CA ALA A 379 -14.80 12.30 1.07
C ALA A 379 -13.64 13.19 0.65
N PHE A 380 -13.89 14.16 -0.22
CA PHE A 380 -12.86 14.98 -0.82
C PHE A 380 -12.98 16.44 -0.37
N ALA A 381 -11.85 17.13 -0.33
CA ALA A 381 -11.81 18.58 -0.31
C ALA A 381 -11.85 19.12 -1.75
N ALA A 382 -12.25 20.37 -1.92
CA ALA A 382 -12.30 21.00 -3.22
C ALA A 382 -10.95 20.94 -3.96
N GLY A 383 -10.98 20.56 -5.23
CA GLY A 383 -9.80 20.47 -6.08
C GLY A 383 -8.88 19.28 -5.79
N ALA A 384 -9.35 18.28 -5.05
CA ALA A 384 -8.53 17.10 -4.73
C ALA A 384 -8.09 16.33 -5.98
N GLU A 385 -6.84 15.87 -6.02
CA GLU A 385 -6.33 14.98 -7.06
C GLU A 385 -6.61 13.52 -6.66
N ILE A 386 -7.47 12.83 -7.43
CA ILE A 386 -7.87 11.45 -7.16
C ILE A 386 -6.90 10.47 -7.81
N THR A 387 -6.56 10.67 -9.09
CA THR A 387 -5.52 9.91 -9.77
C THR A 387 -4.39 10.85 -10.20
N GLN A 388 -3.16 10.46 -9.92
CA GLN A 388 -1.98 11.19 -10.37
C GLN A 388 -1.61 10.86 -11.81
N ALA A 389 -0.82 11.72 -12.46
CA ALA A 389 -0.46 11.59 -13.87
C ALA A 389 0.27 10.27 -14.23
N ASN A 390 0.87 9.61 -13.26
CA ASN A 390 1.54 8.32 -13.41
C ASN A 390 0.61 7.10 -13.33
N VAL A 391 -0.70 7.31 -13.22
CA VAL A 391 -1.71 6.25 -13.39
C VAL A 391 -1.92 6.03 -14.89
N THR A 392 -1.28 5.01 -15.43
CA THR A 392 -1.22 4.73 -16.88
C THR A 392 -1.89 3.42 -17.28
N ALA A 393 -2.09 2.50 -16.34
CA ALA A 393 -2.84 1.27 -16.54
C ALA A 393 -4.34 1.48 -16.36
N PRO A 394 -5.17 0.53 -16.82
CA PRO A 394 -6.60 0.54 -16.50
C PRO A 394 -6.88 0.58 -15.01
N LEU A 395 -7.79 1.47 -14.59
CA LEU A 395 -8.29 1.59 -13.22
C LEU A 395 -9.81 1.52 -13.22
N THR A 396 -10.38 0.66 -12.38
CA THR A 396 -11.82 0.54 -12.18
C THR A 396 -12.19 0.94 -10.75
N LEU A 397 -13.10 1.91 -10.63
CA LEU A 397 -13.86 2.17 -9.40
C LEU A 397 -15.21 1.51 -9.55
N GLN A 398 -15.62 0.66 -8.60
CA GLN A 398 -16.85 -0.11 -8.69
C GLN A 398 -17.70 0.03 -7.43
N ARG A 399 -19.01 0.29 -7.58
CA ARG A 399 -19.96 0.44 -6.47
C ARG A 399 -19.45 1.30 -5.33
N SER A 400 -18.72 2.36 -5.67
CA SER A 400 -18.04 3.22 -4.71
C SER A 400 -18.69 4.61 -4.67
N THR A 401 -18.62 5.25 -3.50
CA THR A 401 -19.16 6.57 -3.26
C THR A 401 -18.05 7.59 -3.09
N LEU A 402 -18.07 8.63 -3.91
CA LEU A 402 -17.13 9.75 -3.87
C LEU A 402 -17.93 11.02 -3.51
N LYS A 403 -17.72 11.55 -2.30
CA LYS A 403 -18.45 12.70 -1.75
C LYS A 403 -17.61 13.96 -1.80
N GLY A 404 -18.24 15.08 -2.17
CA GLY A 404 -17.56 16.37 -2.22
C GLY A 404 -16.50 16.43 -3.32
N VAL A 405 -16.83 15.89 -4.52
CA VAL A 405 -15.90 15.88 -5.67
C VAL A 405 -15.77 17.24 -6.35
N ASP A 406 -15.86 18.29 -5.60
CA ASP A 406 -15.87 19.71 -5.99
C ASP A 406 -14.56 20.10 -6.68
N GLY A 407 -14.57 20.17 -8.02
CA GLY A 407 -13.39 20.45 -8.83
C GLY A 407 -12.30 19.38 -8.72
N ALA A 408 -12.66 18.18 -8.27
CA ALA A 408 -11.71 17.06 -8.18
C ALA A 408 -11.13 16.69 -9.55
N VAL A 409 -9.91 16.15 -9.56
CA VAL A 409 -9.16 15.90 -10.77
C VAL A 409 -8.70 14.44 -10.86
N PHE A 410 -8.98 13.81 -12.00
CA PHE A 410 -8.39 12.53 -12.40
C PHE A 410 -7.30 12.82 -13.46
N ASN A 411 -6.04 12.93 -13.03
CA ASN A 411 -4.90 13.28 -13.90
C ASN A 411 -4.27 12.08 -14.61
N GLY A 412 -4.66 10.85 -14.29
CA GLY A 412 -4.15 9.67 -14.96
C GLY A 412 -4.41 9.69 -16.47
N THR A 413 -3.64 8.90 -17.22
CA THR A 413 -3.72 8.84 -18.70
C THR A 413 -4.23 7.49 -19.22
N GLY A 414 -4.24 6.43 -18.39
CA GLY A 414 -4.77 5.13 -18.72
C GLY A 414 -6.31 5.09 -18.84
N PRO A 415 -6.90 3.95 -19.19
CA PRO A 415 -8.35 3.77 -19.13
C PRO A 415 -8.91 3.92 -17.71
N LEU A 416 -10.05 4.61 -17.58
CA LEU A 416 -10.77 4.78 -16.30
C LEU A 416 -12.19 4.25 -16.46
N THR A 417 -12.59 3.35 -15.55
CA THR A 417 -13.98 2.88 -15.47
C THR A 417 -14.60 3.27 -14.13
N LEU A 418 -15.76 3.91 -14.18
CA LEU A 418 -16.64 4.17 -13.04
C LEU A 418 -17.87 3.26 -13.20
N ASP A 419 -17.93 2.16 -12.46
CA ASP A 419 -18.99 1.16 -12.56
C ASP A 419 -19.89 1.24 -11.33
N GLN A 420 -21.15 1.62 -11.50
CA GLN A 420 -22.15 1.76 -10.43
C GLN A 420 -21.67 2.70 -9.31
N CYS A 421 -20.90 3.73 -9.63
CA CYS A 421 -20.40 4.69 -8.66
C CYS A 421 -21.39 5.83 -8.41
N THR A 422 -21.33 6.39 -7.21
CA THR A 422 -22.05 7.63 -6.86
C THR A 422 -21.03 8.75 -6.64
N LEU A 423 -21.15 9.84 -7.41
CA LEU A 423 -20.34 11.04 -7.26
C LEU A 423 -21.26 12.20 -6.84
N THR A 424 -20.92 12.89 -5.76
CA THR A 424 -21.68 14.05 -5.29
C THR A 424 -20.79 15.27 -5.16
N GLY A 425 -21.22 16.37 -5.74
CA GLY A 425 -20.57 17.67 -5.63
C GLY A 425 -21.48 18.73 -5.03
N SER A 426 -21.23 19.99 -5.34
CA SER A 426 -21.99 21.16 -4.95
C SER A 426 -22.26 22.06 -6.15
N GLU A 427 -23.44 22.67 -6.19
CA GLU A 427 -23.89 23.56 -7.28
C GLU A 427 -22.91 24.71 -7.55
N ASP A 428 -22.24 25.21 -6.51
CA ASP A 428 -21.35 26.36 -6.57
C ASP A 428 -19.90 26.00 -6.94
N THR A 429 -19.62 24.73 -7.20
CA THR A 429 -18.24 24.26 -7.44
C THR A 429 -18.05 23.72 -8.85
N ALA A 430 -16.79 23.64 -9.30
CA ALA A 430 -16.46 23.13 -10.63
C ALA A 430 -16.74 21.62 -10.74
N PRO A 431 -17.05 21.11 -11.95
CA PRO A 431 -17.21 19.69 -12.20
C PRO A 431 -15.89 18.93 -12.06
N VAL A 432 -15.98 17.62 -12.02
CA VAL A 432 -14.81 16.72 -12.02
C VAL A 432 -14.07 16.83 -13.36
N SER A 433 -12.76 17.06 -13.29
CA SER A 433 -11.89 17.11 -14.46
C SER A 433 -11.25 15.75 -14.75
N LEU A 434 -11.26 15.32 -16.01
CA LEU A 434 -10.80 14.01 -16.46
C LEU A 434 -9.73 14.15 -17.55
N ALA A 435 -8.48 13.79 -17.23
CA ALA A 435 -7.37 13.74 -18.19
C ALA A 435 -7.17 12.35 -18.81
N HIS A 436 -7.79 11.30 -18.26
CA HIS A 436 -7.79 9.96 -18.83
C HIS A 436 -8.27 9.95 -20.28
N THR A 437 -7.66 9.11 -21.13
CA THR A 437 -7.95 9.10 -22.56
C THR A 437 -9.14 8.22 -22.94
N ASP A 438 -9.43 7.19 -22.16
CA ASP A 438 -10.57 6.29 -22.36
C ASP A 438 -11.37 6.19 -21.05
N ILE A 439 -12.56 6.74 -21.04
CA ILE A 439 -13.39 6.85 -19.85
C ILE A 439 -14.71 6.12 -20.10
N THR A 440 -15.05 5.22 -19.17
CA THR A 440 -16.31 4.49 -19.20
C THR A 440 -17.05 4.71 -17.88
N VAL A 441 -18.31 5.13 -17.96
CA VAL A 441 -19.22 5.27 -16.82
C VAL A 441 -20.39 4.33 -17.06
N LEU A 442 -20.56 3.34 -16.19
CA LEU A 442 -21.61 2.33 -16.29
C LEU A 442 -22.55 2.42 -15.10
N GLY A 443 -23.80 2.75 -15.35
CA GLY A 443 -24.79 2.95 -14.27
C GLY A 443 -24.36 4.00 -13.26
N GLY A 444 -24.86 3.90 -12.04
CA GLY A 444 -24.54 4.84 -10.96
C GLY A 444 -25.16 6.22 -11.11
N GLU A 445 -24.69 7.18 -10.34
CA GLU A 445 -25.27 8.52 -10.27
C GLU A 445 -24.20 9.61 -10.08
N LEU A 446 -24.35 10.72 -10.82
CA LEU A 446 -23.63 11.96 -10.60
C LEU A 446 -24.65 13.05 -10.19
N ARG A 447 -24.44 13.67 -9.01
CA ARG A 447 -25.35 14.68 -8.46
C ARG A 447 -24.60 15.95 -8.11
N ASP A 448 -25.13 17.09 -8.57
CA ASP A 448 -24.55 18.43 -8.37
C ASP A 448 -23.06 18.50 -8.71
N THR A 449 -22.70 17.78 -9.77
CA THR A 449 -21.37 17.75 -10.35
C THR A 449 -21.50 17.46 -11.85
N GLY A 450 -20.39 17.19 -12.51
CA GLY A 450 -20.36 16.81 -13.91
C GLY A 450 -18.97 16.27 -14.29
N LEU A 451 -18.83 15.86 -15.54
CA LEU A 451 -17.57 15.37 -16.09
C LEU A 451 -17.06 16.33 -17.17
N LYS A 452 -15.86 16.86 -16.96
CA LYS A 452 -15.20 17.78 -17.88
C LYS A 452 -13.94 17.13 -18.46
N LEU A 453 -13.95 16.89 -19.76
CA LEU A 453 -12.83 16.25 -20.48
C LEU A 453 -11.71 17.27 -20.72
N THR A 454 -10.52 17.00 -20.18
CA THR A 454 -9.39 17.97 -20.12
C THR A 454 -8.09 17.46 -20.70
N SER A 455 -8.01 16.22 -21.23
CA SER A 455 -6.77 15.70 -21.81
C SER A 455 -6.28 16.55 -23.00
N ALA A 456 -5.00 16.64 -23.17
CA ALA A 456 -4.38 17.21 -24.39
C ALA A 456 -4.36 16.21 -25.56
N LYS A 457 -4.72 14.93 -25.34
CA LYS A 457 -4.80 13.87 -26.34
C LYS A 457 -6.26 13.60 -26.71
N ASP A 458 -6.49 12.86 -27.77
CA ASP A 458 -7.82 12.36 -28.11
C ASP A 458 -8.43 11.60 -26.92
N GLN A 459 -9.72 11.82 -26.68
CA GLN A 459 -10.45 11.20 -25.57
C GLN A 459 -11.69 10.46 -26.07
N ARG A 460 -12.06 9.41 -25.37
CA ARG A 460 -13.34 8.75 -25.50
C ARG A 460 -14.06 8.78 -24.15
N LEU A 461 -15.33 9.19 -24.17
CA LEU A 461 -16.23 9.08 -23.03
C LEU A 461 -17.42 8.21 -23.44
N ARG A 462 -17.55 7.07 -22.77
CA ARG A 462 -18.74 6.23 -22.82
C ARG A 462 -19.53 6.39 -21.53
N VAL A 463 -20.81 6.70 -21.63
CA VAL A 463 -21.76 6.75 -20.50
C VAL A 463 -22.94 5.84 -20.84
N ASP A 464 -23.22 4.86 -20.00
CA ASP A 464 -24.23 3.84 -20.25
C ASP A 464 -25.09 3.62 -18.98
N GLY A 465 -26.42 3.84 -19.08
CA GLY A 465 -27.36 3.61 -18.01
C GLY A 465 -27.15 4.47 -16.74
N THR A 466 -26.47 5.59 -16.86
CA THR A 466 -26.09 6.47 -15.73
C THR A 466 -27.13 7.57 -15.51
N ARG A 467 -27.33 7.95 -14.24
CA ARG A 467 -28.13 9.12 -13.87
C ARG A 467 -27.24 10.34 -13.65
N LEU A 468 -27.56 11.45 -14.31
CA LEU A 468 -26.98 12.76 -14.07
C LEU A 468 -28.05 13.70 -13.52
N SER A 469 -27.78 14.44 -12.44
CA SER A 469 -28.77 15.36 -11.87
C SER A 469 -28.14 16.61 -11.26
N GLY A 470 -28.90 17.70 -11.26
CA GLY A 470 -28.52 18.97 -10.66
C GLY A 470 -27.69 19.86 -11.58
N THR A 471 -26.80 20.64 -11.00
CA THR A 471 -25.94 21.61 -11.70
C THR A 471 -24.57 21.71 -11.04
N ASN A 472 -23.70 22.54 -11.61
CA ASN A 472 -22.41 22.90 -11.07
C ASN A 472 -22.03 24.32 -11.53
N LYS A 473 -20.94 24.88 -11.02
CA LYS A 473 -20.48 26.23 -11.34
C LYS A 473 -20.28 26.49 -12.84
N ASP A 474 -19.87 25.49 -13.60
CA ASP A 474 -19.67 25.61 -15.05
C ASP A 474 -21.01 25.56 -15.83
N GLY A 475 -22.12 25.23 -15.16
CA GLY A 475 -23.44 25.12 -15.75
C GLY A 475 -23.54 24.02 -16.82
N ALA A 476 -22.78 22.93 -16.65
CA ALA A 476 -22.79 21.80 -17.60
C ALA A 476 -22.48 20.47 -16.90
N LEU A 477 -23.31 19.43 -17.18
CA LEU A 477 -23.12 18.09 -16.62
C LEU A 477 -22.06 17.28 -17.39
N LEU A 478 -22.00 17.40 -18.71
CA LEU A 478 -20.95 16.85 -19.55
C LEU A 478 -20.35 17.97 -20.40
N ALA A 479 -19.03 18.12 -20.38
CA ALA A 479 -18.34 19.18 -21.12
C ALA A 479 -16.94 18.76 -21.58
N ARG A 480 -16.39 19.49 -22.53
CA ARG A 480 -14.98 19.41 -22.89
C ARG A 480 -14.33 20.80 -22.87
N THR A 481 -13.02 20.81 -22.75
CA THR A 481 -12.19 22.02 -22.94
C THR A 481 -11.09 21.77 -23.96
N GLY A 482 -10.72 22.81 -24.67
CA GLY A 482 -9.63 22.80 -25.66
C GLY A 482 -10.04 22.27 -27.03
N SER A 483 -9.35 22.74 -28.04
CA SER A 483 -9.50 22.39 -29.46
C SER A 483 -8.33 21.52 -29.94
N GLY A 484 -8.40 21.09 -31.21
CA GLY A 484 -7.30 20.41 -31.90
C GLY A 484 -7.11 18.92 -31.56
N ARG A 485 -8.00 18.34 -30.76
CA ARG A 485 -8.06 16.89 -30.48
C ARG A 485 -9.47 16.38 -30.72
N THR A 486 -9.62 15.10 -31.02
CA THR A 486 -10.92 14.46 -31.19
C THR A 486 -11.48 13.98 -29.85
N VAL A 487 -12.77 14.26 -29.60
CA VAL A 487 -13.51 13.63 -28.50
C VAL A 487 -14.61 12.74 -29.07
N ASP A 488 -14.59 11.47 -28.67
CA ASP A 488 -15.61 10.48 -29.04
C ASP A 488 -16.60 10.33 -27.86
N TRP A 489 -17.84 10.80 -28.06
CA TRP A 489 -18.91 10.75 -27.09
C TRP A 489 -19.86 9.60 -27.41
N GLN A 490 -20.02 8.66 -26.50
CA GLN A 490 -20.94 7.53 -26.63
C GLN A 490 -21.88 7.50 -25.43
N LEU A 491 -23.11 7.99 -25.62
CA LEU A 491 -24.12 8.07 -24.57
C LEU A 491 -25.25 7.09 -24.90
N SER A 492 -25.54 6.16 -23.99
CA SER A 492 -26.65 5.22 -24.14
C SER A 492 -27.42 5.06 -22.83
N GLY A 493 -28.75 5.06 -22.89
CA GLY A 493 -29.59 4.90 -21.71
C GLY A 493 -29.33 5.93 -20.60
N LEU A 494 -28.79 7.10 -20.92
CA LEU A 494 -28.52 8.18 -19.99
C LEU A 494 -29.84 8.77 -19.49
N ASP A 495 -29.99 8.94 -18.18
CA ASP A 495 -31.09 9.68 -17.54
C ASP A 495 -30.52 10.99 -16.97
N SER A 496 -30.75 12.10 -17.65
CA SER A 496 -30.17 13.39 -17.31
C SER A 496 -31.22 14.42 -16.99
N THR A 497 -31.23 14.95 -15.75
CA THR A 497 -32.12 16.00 -15.28
C THR A 497 -31.31 17.24 -14.89
N ALA A 498 -31.57 18.37 -15.53
CA ALA A 498 -30.87 19.62 -15.29
C ALA A 498 -31.83 20.78 -15.06
N PRO A 499 -31.54 21.74 -14.15
CA PRO A 499 -32.33 22.95 -14.00
C PRO A 499 -32.17 23.86 -15.23
N LYS A 500 -33.09 24.80 -15.38
CA LYS A 500 -33.02 25.80 -16.43
C LYS A 500 -31.67 26.52 -16.42
N GLY A 501 -31.05 26.64 -17.60
CA GLY A 501 -29.75 27.30 -17.75
C GLY A 501 -28.56 26.38 -17.63
N THR A 502 -28.73 25.15 -17.14
CA THR A 502 -27.66 24.12 -17.10
C THR A 502 -27.68 23.28 -18.38
N ALA A 503 -26.53 23.03 -18.97
CA ALA A 503 -26.40 22.17 -20.14
C ALA A 503 -26.24 20.70 -19.72
N HIS A 504 -27.03 19.80 -20.29
CA HIS A 504 -26.74 18.36 -20.22
C HIS A 504 -25.41 18.05 -20.90
N LEU A 505 -25.21 18.66 -22.08
CA LEU A 505 -23.94 18.65 -22.82
C LEU A 505 -23.58 20.06 -23.25
N LEU A 506 -22.33 20.43 -23.02
CA LEU A 506 -21.72 21.66 -23.52
C LEU A 506 -20.49 21.32 -24.39
N VAL A 507 -20.67 21.37 -25.70
CA VAL A 507 -19.62 21.07 -26.69
C VAL A 507 -19.44 22.29 -27.60
N THR A 508 -18.45 23.11 -27.28
CA THR A 508 -18.20 24.39 -27.94
C THR A 508 -17.03 24.35 -28.92
N GLU A 509 -16.16 23.33 -28.80
CA GLU A 509 -14.92 23.20 -29.57
C GLU A 509 -14.81 21.78 -30.12
N GLY A 510 -14.09 21.62 -31.25
CA GLY A 510 -13.99 20.35 -31.96
C GLY A 510 -12.56 19.92 -32.31
N PRO A 511 -12.42 18.82 -33.03
CA PRO A 511 -13.48 17.94 -33.59
C PRO A 511 -14.16 17.03 -32.56
N ASN A 512 -15.39 16.58 -32.85
CA ASN A 512 -16.17 15.67 -32.01
C ASN A 512 -16.88 14.59 -32.83
N ARG A 513 -16.91 13.37 -32.29
CA ARG A 513 -17.75 12.28 -32.77
C ARG A 513 -18.76 12.02 -31.65
N TYR A 514 -19.99 12.48 -31.86
CA TYR A 514 -21.04 12.41 -30.86
C TYR A 514 -22.12 11.40 -31.28
N ARG A 515 -22.46 10.51 -30.36
CA ARG A 515 -23.56 9.58 -30.48
C ARG A 515 -24.33 9.49 -29.17
N ALA A 516 -25.62 9.83 -29.18
CA ALA A 516 -26.56 9.59 -28.10
C ALA A 516 -27.73 8.73 -28.60
N THR A 517 -28.06 7.67 -27.87
CA THR A 517 -29.15 6.76 -28.20
C THR A 517 -29.89 6.33 -26.95
N GLY A 518 -31.23 6.22 -27.01
CA GLY A 518 -32.06 5.71 -25.93
C GLY A 518 -31.94 6.48 -24.62
N SER A 519 -31.61 7.76 -24.67
CA SER A 519 -31.35 8.61 -23.51
C SER A 519 -32.49 9.57 -23.25
N THR A 520 -32.70 9.95 -21.98
CA THR A 520 -33.70 10.92 -21.56
C THR A 520 -33.03 12.18 -21.03
N PHE A 521 -33.47 13.33 -21.51
CA PHE A 521 -33.02 14.65 -21.07
C PHE A 521 -34.24 15.43 -20.57
N THR A 522 -34.22 15.83 -19.28
CA THR A 522 -35.33 16.55 -18.64
C THR A 522 -34.87 17.93 -18.19
N GLY A 523 -35.56 18.96 -18.63
CA GLY A 523 -35.21 20.36 -18.38
C GLY A 523 -33.91 20.80 -19.03
N GLY A 524 -33.21 21.77 -18.49
CA GLY A 524 -31.92 22.23 -18.94
C GLY A 524 -31.81 22.57 -20.43
N ARG A 525 -30.62 22.40 -21.01
CA ARG A 525 -30.40 22.62 -22.44
C ARG A 525 -29.37 21.65 -23.06
N LEU A 526 -29.43 21.49 -24.37
CA LEU A 526 -28.37 20.88 -25.21
C LEU A 526 -27.66 21.99 -25.99
N GLU A 527 -26.34 22.13 -25.80
CA GLU A 527 -25.52 23.11 -26.48
C GLU A 527 -24.36 22.42 -27.20
N LEU A 528 -24.58 22.11 -28.49
CA LEU A 528 -23.65 21.42 -29.38
C LEU A 528 -23.32 22.37 -30.55
N ARG A 529 -22.35 23.25 -30.36
CA ARG A 529 -22.09 24.34 -31.32
C ARG A 529 -21.67 23.83 -32.70
N PRO A 530 -22.18 24.39 -33.82
CA PRO A 530 -21.83 23.98 -35.17
C PRO A 530 -20.33 23.95 -35.41
N ALA A 531 -19.58 24.92 -34.94
CA ALA A 531 -18.12 24.99 -35.08
C ALA A 531 -17.36 23.81 -34.46
N ALA A 532 -17.97 23.09 -33.51
CA ALA A 532 -17.41 21.93 -32.88
C ALA A 532 -17.57 20.63 -33.69
N PHE A 533 -18.35 20.66 -34.79
CA PHE A 533 -18.69 19.49 -35.59
C PHE A 533 -18.23 19.67 -37.05
N THR A 534 -17.05 20.16 -37.25
CA THR A 534 -16.42 20.31 -38.59
C THR A 534 -15.42 19.19 -38.86
N GLY A 535 -15.02 19.03 -40.12
CA GLY A 535 -14.04 18.03 -40.56
C GLY A 535 -14.54 16.58 -40.38
N ASP A 536 -13.78 15.75 -39.66
CA ASP A 536 -14.13 14.34 -39.37
C ASP A 536 -15.18 14.15 -38.27
N SER A 537 -15.82 15.23 -37.85
CA SER A 537 -16.87 15.20 -36.83
C SER A 537 -18.16 14.56 -37.38
N HIS A 538 -18.93 13.99 -36.45
CA HIS A 538 -20.31 13.60 -36.69
C HIS A 538 -21.17 13.77 -35.46
N LEU A 539 -22.46 13.94 -35.63
CA LEU A 539 -23.45 14.03 -34.56
C LEU A 539 -24.63 13.11 -34.90
N LEU A 540 -24.85 12.11 -34.01
CA LEU A 540 -26.02 11.27 -34.06
C LEU A 540 -26.74 11.33 -32.71
N HIS A 541 -27.94 11.90 -32.69
CA HIS A 541 -28.80 11.99 -31.50
C HIS A 541 -30.16 11.39 -31.90
N THR A 542 -30.40 10.12 -31.56
CA THR A 542 -31.56 9.39 -32.03
C THR A 542 -32.16 8.49 -30.96
N GLY A 543 -33.46 8.22 -31.06
CA GLY A 543 -34.17 7.40 -30.08
C GLY A 543 -34.16 7.99 -28.65
N CYS A 544 -33.99 9.29 -28.52
CA CYS A 544 -33.95 10.01 -27.24
C CYS A 544 -35.30 10.64 -26.90
N VAL A 545 -35.50 10.94 -25.63
CA VAL A 545 -36.62 11.75 -25.11
C VAL A 545 -36.08 13.07 -24.59
N GLU A 546 -36.63 14.17 -25.04
CA GLU A 546 -36.34 15.54 -24.55
C GLU A 546 -37.62 16.14 -23.95
N ASP A 547 -37.66 16.22 -22.62
CA ASP A 547 -38.78 16.76 -21.87
C ASP A 547 -38.43 18.15 -21.30
N GLY A 548 -39.04 19.20 -21.86
CA GLY A 548 -38.74 20.58 -21.48
C GLY A 548 -37.27 21.01 -21.73
N THR A 549 -36.54 20.29 -22.56
CA THR A 549 -35.10 20.56 -22.86
C THR A 549 -34.97 21.58 -24.00
N GLU A 550 -34.24 22.67 -23.72
CA GLU A 550 -33.92 23.69 -24.72
C GLU A 550 -32.80 23.24 -25.64
N ARG A 551 -32.94 23.39 -26.95
CA ARG A 551 -31.88 23.20 -27.93
C ARG A 551 -31.25 24.55 -28.25
N THR A 552 -30.04 24.76 -27.71
CA THR A 552 -29.30 26.01 -27.90
C THR A 552 -28.16 25.79 -28.86
N ALA A 553 -28.04 26.18 -30.02
CA ALA A 553 -26.96 26.02 -30.96
C ALA A 553 -26.63 24.54 -31.29
N LEU A 554 -27.45 23.91 -32.13
CA LEU A 554 -27.15 22.62 -32.76
C LEU A 554 -26.71 22.82 -34.21
N PRO A 555 -25.85 21.95 -34.78
CA PRO A 555 -25.56 21.93 -36.22
C PRO A 555 -26.82 21.64 -37.03
N ASP A 556 -26.87 22.16 -38.24
CA ASP A 556 -27.93 21.78 -39.18
C ASP A 556 -27.85 20.29 -39.57
N GLU A 557 -29.01 19.65 -39.79
CA GLU A 557 -29.05 18.26 -40.22
C GLU A 557 -28.45 18.09 -41.63
N GLY A 558 -27.80 16.95 -41.85
CA GLY A 558 -27.13 16.61 -43.10
C GLY A 558 -26.48 15.23 -43.01
N ASP A 559 -25.64 14.90 -43.98
CA ASP A 559 -25.06 13.55 -44.11
C ASP A 559 -24.30 13.05 -42.87
N ARG A 560 -23.78 13.96 -42.02
CA ARG A 560 -23.04 13.63 -40.82
C ARG A 560 -23.70 14.11 -39.51
N VAL A 561 -24.87 14.73 -39.63
CA VAL A 561 -25.60 15.31 -38.49
C VAL A 561 -27.05 14.86 -38.55
N ALA A 562 -27.48 14.10 -37.56
CA ALA A 562 -28.86 13.70 -37.37
C ALA A 562 -29.29 13.83 -35.92
N HIS A 563 -30.29 14.66 -35.63
CA HIS A 563 -30.78 14.91 -34.26
C HIS A 563 -32.34 14.97 -34.14
N THR A 564 -33.06 14.86 -35.25
CA THR A 564 -34.53 14.79 -35.25
C THR A 564 -35.04 13.37 -35.42
N ALA A 565 -34.24 12.45 -35.94
CA ALA A 565 -34.63 11.08 -36.21
C ALA A 565 -35.00 10.32 -34.93
N ALA A 566 -36.27 9.85 -34.87
CA ALA A 566 -36.83 9.08 -33.76
C ALA A 566 -36.65 9.74 -32.35
N THR A 567 -36.42 11.04 -32.28
CA THR A 567 -36.33 11.77 -30.99
C THR A 567 -37.71 12.30 -30.64
N LEU A 568 -38.20 11.94 -29.43
CA LEU A 568 -39.46 12.48 -28.88
C LEU A 568 -39.20 13.75 -28.12
N ARG A 569 -39.87 14.82 -28.45
CA ARG A 569 -39.84 16.11 -27.70
C ARG A 569 -41.18 16.33 -27.06
N ILE A 570 -41.20 16.55 -25.76
CA ILE A 570 -42.38 16.79 -24.91
C ILE A 570 -42.30 18.19 -24.35
#